data_8b4d8655e3b63086477f8fff341c7c6d
#
_entry.id   8b4d8655e3b63086477f8fff341c7c6d
#
_cell.length_a   1.000
_cell.length_b   1.000
_cell.length_c   1.000
_cell.angle_alpha   90.00
_cell.angle_beta   90.00
_cell.angle_gamma   90.00
#
_symmetry.space_group_name_H-M   'P 1'
#
loop_
_entity.id
_entity.type
_entity.pdbx_description
1 polymer ?
#
loop_
_entity_poly.entity_id
_entity_poly.type
_entity_poly.pdbx_seq_one_letter_code
_entity_poly.pdbx_strand_id
1 'polypeptide(L)'
;MSQNDGVPIFDGDLFRETLSEISRYRMPFGKYGPANYPPSGVPLYDLPAEYLSWFKAKGGFPKGRLGELMEIVHALKVDGSDAIFDPIRKRAGGRTVLRPQRKKDFRFE
;
A
#
# COMPACT_ATOMS: atom_id res chain seq x y z
N MET A 1 31.39 7.52 7.29
CA MET A 1 30.98 7.41 7.59
C MET A 1 30.44 7.13 7.55
N SER A 2 30.37 7.02 7.70
CA SER A 2 29.77 6.78 7.84
C SER A 2 29.14 6.40 7.84
N GLN A 3 29.06 6.54 7.74
CA GLN A 3 28.45 6.28 7.93
C GLN A 3 27.74 5.80 7.80
N ASN A 4 27.66 5.77 7.59
CA ASN A 4 27.05 5.27 7.60
C ASN A 4 27.22 4.55 7.46
N ASP A 5 27.85 4.56 7.47
CA ASP A 5 28.11 3.93 7.44
C ASP A 5 27.72 2.95 7.58
N GLY A 6 28.02 3.00 7.74
CA GLY A 6 27.70 1.73 7.96
C GLY A 6 26.36 1.31 8.13
N VAL A 7 25.58 2.07 8.47
CA VAL A 7 24.29 1.59 8.49
C VAL A 7 23.58 2.08 7.34
N PRO A 8 23.87 1.47 6.36
CA PRO A 8 23.37 1.85 5.11
C PRO A 8 21.94 1.54 4.94
N ILE A 9 21.43 0.78 5.85
CA ILE A 9 20.12 0.27 5.63
C ILE A 9 19.08 1.34 5.68
N PHE A 10 19.19 2.26 6.60
CA PHE A 10 18.18 3.28 6.72
C PHE A 10 18.71 4.63 6.25
N ASP A 11 18.22 5.07 5.14
CA ASP A 11 18.48 6.40 4.61
C ASP A 11 17.18 7.17 4.72
N GLY A 12 17.14 8.16 5.59
CA GLY A 12 15.94 8.92 5.82
C GLY A 12 15.42 9.66 4.61
N ASP A 13 16.33 10.16 3.77
CA ASP A 13 15.91 10.85 2.55
C ASP A 13 15.31 9.88 1.55
N LEU A 14 15.94 8.73 1.38
CA LEU A 14 15.42 7.71 0.50
C LEU A 14 14.05 7.21 0.99
N PHE A 15 13.92 7.05 2.29
CA PHE A 15 12.66 6.61 2.86
C PHE A 15 11.55 7.63 2.59
N ARG A 16 11.84 8.92 2.78
CA ARG A 16 10.87 9.97 2.49
C ARG A 16 10.49 10.00 1.02
N GLU A 17 11.46 9.81 0.15
CA GLU A 17 11.19 9.76 -1.28
C GLU A 17 10.30 8.58 -1.63
N THR A 18 10.57 7.44 -1.00
CA THR A 18 9.76 6.25 -1.22
C THR A 18 8.33 6.46 -0.74
N LEU A 19 8.16 7.06 0.44
CA LEU A 19 6.82 7.37 0.92
C LEU A 19 6.09 8.36 0.00
N SER A 20 6.81 9.33 -0.50
CA SER A 20 6.25 10.28 -1.45
C SER A 20 5.78 9.58 -2.72
N GLU A 21 6.58 8.65 -3.19
CA GLU A 21 6.21 7.87 -4.36
C GLU A 21 4.99 7.01 -4.08
N ILE A 22 4.97 6.31 -2.94
CA ILE A 22 3.82 5.52 -2.55
C ILE A 22 2.56 6.38 -2.51
N SER A 23 2.68 7.62 -2.06
CA SER A 23 1.54 8.51 -1.94
C SER A 23 0.89 8.83 -3.29
N ARG A 24 1.64 8.65 -4.37
CA ARG A 24 1.14 8.97 -5.72
C ARG A 24 0.63 7.76 -6.47
N TYR A 25 0.85 6.55 -5.94
CA TYR A 25 0.42 5.34 -6.61
C TYR A 25 -0.95 4.89 -6.13
N ARG A 26 -1.73 4.41 -7.06
CA ARG A 26 -3.04 3.83 -6.75
C ARG A 26 -3.12 2.47 -7.41
N MET A 27 -3.98 1.62 -6.88
CA MET A 27 -4.13 0.26 -7.40
C MET A 27 -4.74 0.32 -8.80
N PRO A 28 -4.03 -0.13 -9.83
CA PRO A 28 -4.51 0.05 -11.20
C PRO A 28 -5.42 -1.04 -11.72
N PHE A 29 -5.61 -2.10 -10.95
CA PHE A 29 -6.41 -3.23 -11.43
C PHE A 29 -7.00 -4.01 -10.24
N GLY A 30 -7.87 -4.94 -10.55
CA GLY A 30 -8.39 -5.88 -9.58
C GLY A 30 -9.40 -5.30 -8.61
N LYS A 31 -9.53 -5.97 -7.49
CA LYS A 31 -10.55 -5.68 -6.49
C LYS A 31 -10.56 -4.23 -6.02
N TYR A 32 -9.40 -3.63 -5.90
CA TYR A 32 -9.26 -2.26 -5.42
C TYR A 32 -8.86 -1.30 -6.52
N GLY A 33 -9.01 -1.71 -7.77
CA GLY A 33 -8.69 -0.87 -8.90
C GLY A 33 -9.81 0.08 -9.29
N PRO A 34 -9.65 0.82 -10.40
CA PRO A 34 -10.60 1.86 -10.78
C PRO A 34 -12.00 1.36 -11.11
N ALA A 35 -12.15 0.10 -11.49
CA ALA A 35 -13.47 -0.43 -11.80
C ALA A 35 -14.39 -0.38 -10.59
N ASN A 36 -13.84 -0.62 -9.41
CA ASN A 36 -14.61 -0.61 -8.18
C ASN A 36 -14.41 0.67 -7.36
N TYR A 37 -13.32 1.36 -7.60
CA TYR A 37 -12.97 2.59 -6.87
C TYR A 37 -12.55 3.67 -7.85
N PRO A 38 -13.51 4.19 -8.64
CA PRO A 38 -13.17 5.22 -9.61
C PRO A 38 -12.75 6.51 -8.90
N PRO A 39 -12.00 7.36 -9.56
CA PRO A 39 -11.54 7.18 -10.95
C PRO A 39 -10.23 6.42 -11.08
N SER A 40 -9.47 6.27 -10.02
CA SER A 40 -8.08 5.81 -10.12
C SER A 40 -7.73 4.60 -9.28
N GLY A 41 -8.67 4.10 -8.50
CA GLY A 41 -8.38 2.99 -7.59
C GLY A 41 -7.98 3.47 -6.21
N VAL A 42 -7.79 2.52 -5.28
CA VAL A 42 -7.45 2.80 -3.90
C VAL A 42 -5.96 3.12 -3.80
N PRO A 43 -5.59 4.16 -3.03
CA PRO A 43 -4.16 4.42 -2.80
C PRO A 43 -3.49 3.21 -2.18
N LEU A 44 -2.23 2.96 -2.55
CA LEU A 44 -1.52 1.78 -2.06
C LEU A 44 -1.48 1.73 -0.54
N TYR A 45 -1.31 2.86 0.12
CA TYR A 45 -1.20 2.89 1.58
C TYR A 45 -2.52 2.56 2.29
N ASP A 46 -3.64 2.56 1.56
CA ASP A 46 -4.94 2.19 2.15
C ASP A 46 -5.37 0.76 1.80
N LEU A 47 -4.55 0.01 1.07
CA LEU A 47 -4.88 -1.38 0.78
C LEU A 47 -4.83 -2.20 2.06
N PRO A 48 -5.82 -3.10 2.28
CA PRO A 48 -5.79 -3.94 3.47
C PRO A 48 -4.57 -4.87 3.48
N ALA A 49 -4.05 -5.13 4.67
CA ALA A 49 -2.91 -6.01 4.80
C ALA A 49 -3.23 -7.41 4.28
N GLU A 50 -4.45 -7.87 4.47
CA GLU A 50 -4.86 -9.20 3.99
C GLU A 50 -4.76 -9.30 2.47
N TYR A 51 -5.15 -8.23 1.79
CA TYR A 51 -5.07 -8.21 0.33
C TYR A 51 -3.62 -8.29 -0.14
N LEU A 52 -2.75 -7.52 0.52
CA LEU A 52 -1.33 -7.56 0.19
C LEU A 52 -0.72 -8.92 0.49
N SER A 53 -1.11 -9.52 1.60
CA SER A 53 -0.64 -10.86 1.96
C SER A 53 -1.07 -11.90 0.93
N TRP A 54 -2.25 -11.71 0.35
CA TRP A 54 -2.74 -12.61 -0.69
C TRP A 54 -1.78 -12.65 -1.88
N PHE A 55 -1.29 -11.50 -2.33
CA PHE A 55 -0.31 -11.47 -3.41
C PHE A 55 0.93 -12.26 -3.05
N LYS A 56 1.42 -12.07 -1.83
CA LYS A 56 2.63 -12.76 -1.41
C LYS A 56 2.41 -14.26 -1.40
N ALA A 57 1.25 -14.71 -0.96
CA ALA A 57 0.92 -16.13 -0.90
C ALA A 57 0.73 -16.73 -2.31
N LYS A 58 0.33 -15.92 -3.27
CA LYS A 58 0.02 -16.40 -4.62
C LYS A 58 1.20 -16.26 -5.59
N GLY A 59 2.40 -16.12 -5.08
CA GLY A 59 3.56 -16.10 -5.95
C GLY A 59 4.28 -14.77 -6.01
N GLY A 60 3.80 -13.78 -5.29
CA GLY A 60 4.49 -12.52 -5.19
C GLY A 60 3.71 -11.36 -5.76
N PHE A 61 4.25 -10.18 -5.55
CA PHE A 61 3.63 -8.95 -6.04
C PHE A 61 3.87 -8.78 -7.54
N PRO A 62 3.08 -7.91 -8.19
CA PRO A 62 3.31 -7.65 -9.60
C PRO A 62 4.73 -7.20 -9.86
N LYS A 63 5.21 -7.42 -11.06
CA LYS A 63 6.55 -6.98 -11.42
C LYS A 63 6.58 -5.48 -11.59
N GLY A 64 7.77 -4.90 -11.45
CA GLY A 64 7.98 -3.50 -11.66
C GLY A 64 7.81 -2.69 -10.38
N ARG A 65 7.79 -1.37 -10.56
CA ARG A 65 7.78 -0.46 -9.41
C ARG A 65 6.52 -0.59 -8.56
N LEU A 66 5.38 -0.84 -9.20
CA LEU A 66 4.14 -1.03 -8.45
C LEU A 66 4.30 -2.15 -7.42
N GLY A 67 4.82 -3.28 -7.85
CA GLY A 67 4.99 -4.42 -6.94
C GLY A 67 5.99 -4.13 -5.83
N GLU A 68 7.07 -3.43 -6.16
CA GLU A 68 8.06 -3.03 -5.16
C GLU A 68 7.42 -2.17 -4.08
N LEU A 69 6.61 -1.20 -4.49
CA LEU A 69 5.95 -0.32 -3.54
C LEU A 69 4.90 -1.06 -2.72
N MET A 70 4.16 -1.98 -3.36
CA MET A 70 3.19 -2.81 -2.64
C MET A 70 3.88 -3.64 -1.56
N GLU A 71 5.06 -4.17 -1.87
CA GLU A 71 5.81 -4.97 -0.92
C GLU A 71 6.24 -4.12 0.28
N ILE A 72 6.68 -2.89 0.03
CA ILE A 72 7.08 -1.99 1.11
C ILE A 72 5.87 -1.66 1.99
N VAL A 73 4.72 -1.35 1.38
CA VAL A 73 3.51 -1.06 2.12
C VAL A 73 3.11 -2.26 2.97
N HIS A 74 3.20 -3.46 2.39
CA HIS A 74 2.87 -4.68 3.12
C HIS A 74 3.78 -4.86 4.34
N ALA A 75 5.07 -4.68 4.15
CA ALA A 75 6.02 -4.83 5.24
C ALA A 75 5.73 -3.85 6.38
N LEU A 76 5.42 -2.60 6.04
CA LEU A 76 5.11 -1.60 7.04
C LEU A 76 3.83 -1.94 7.80
N LYS A 77 2.81 -2.44 7.10
CA LYS A 77 1.56 -2.81 7.76
C LYS A 77 1.73 -4.02 8.67
N VAL A 78 2.48 -5.01 8.22
CA VAL A 78 2.74 -6.20 9.02
C VAL A 78 3.55 -5.86 10.28
N ASP A 79 4.45 -4.90 10.13
CA ASP A 79 5.28 -4.45 11.23
C ASP A 79 4.52 -3.58 12.24
N GLY A 80 3.28 -3.22 11.93
CA GLY A 80 2.51 -2.35 12.81
C GLY A 80 2.80 -0.88 12.60
N SER A 81 3.43 -0.51 11.50
CA SER A 81 3.86 0.85 11.24
C SER A 81 2.92 1.61 10.31
N ASP A 82 1.69 1.16 10.17
CA ASP A 82 0.73 1.78 9.25
C ASP A 82 0.53 3.27 9.54
N ALA A 83 0.68 3.67 10.79
CA ALA A 83 0.51 5.09 11.16
C ALA A 83 1.48 6.02 10.44
N ILE A 84 2.55 5.48 9.86
CA ILE A 84 3.49 6.30 9.12
C ILE A 84 2.80 6.95 7.91
N PHE A 85 1.69 6.38 7.45
CA PHE A 85 0.95 6.93 6.33
C PHE A 85 -0.10 7.99 6.75
N ASP A 86 -0.31 8.20 8.05
CA ASP A 86 -1.35 9.11 8.51
C ASP A 86 -1.18 10.55 8.00
N PRO A 87 0.04 11.11 7.98
CA PRO A 87 0.19 12.46 7.41
C PRO A 87 -0.22 12.53 5.95
N ILE A 88 0.04 11.47 5.19
CA ILE A 88 -0.34 11.40 3.78
C ILE A 88 -1.86 11.33 3.66
N ARG A 89 -2.49 10.49 4.48
CA ARG A 89 -3.95 10.38 4.49
C ARG A 89 -4.60 11.70 4.83
N LYS A 90 -4.05 12.40 5.81
CA LYS A 90 -4.59 13.67 6.24
C LYS A 90 -4.57 14.68 5.11
N ARG A 91 -3.48 14.75 4.38
CA ARG A 91 -3.38 15.66 3.23
C ARG A 91 -4.33 15.28 2.12
N ALA A 92 -4.66 13.99 2.01
CA ALA A 92 -5.53 13.48 0.96
C ALA A 92 -7.02 13.50 1.33
N GLY A 93 -7.35 14.01 2.51
CA GLY A 93 -8.75 14.09 2.91
C GLY A 93 -9.22 12.96 3.80
N GLY A 94 -8.30 12.12 4.26
CA GLY A 94 -8.62 11.03 5.17
C GLY A 94 -8.45 9.67 4.55
N ARG A 95 -8.76 8.64 5.34
CA ARG A 95 -8.63 7.26 4.89
C ARG A 95 -9.71 6.92 3.87
N THR A 96 -9.34 6.16 2.85
CA THR A 96 -10.29 5.70 1.87
C THR A 96 -11.30 4.77 2.53
N VAL A 97 -12.57 4.98 2.25
CA VAL A 97 -13.63 4.09 2.75
C VAL A 97 -13.72 2.90 1.81
N LEU A 98 -13.41 1.73 2.33
CA LEU A 98 -13.44 0.52 1.53
C LEU A 98 -14.79 -0.17 1.70
N ARG A 99 -15.27 -0.78 0.61
CA ARG A 99 -16.56 -1.45 0.64
C ARG A 99 -16.46 -2.74 1.43
N PRO A 100 -17.55 -3.14 2.13
CA PRO A 100 -17.58 -4.42 2.82
C PRO A 100 -17.44 -5.55 1.81
N GLN A 101 -16.89 -6.58 2.29
CA GLN A 101 -16.71 -7.73 1.40
C GLN A 101 -17.98 -8.52 1.35
N ARG A 102 -18.78 -8.78 0.99
CA ARG A 102 -19.90 -9.45 0.97
C ARG A 102 -20.22 -10.27 0.36
N LYS A 103 -20.55 -10.21 0.53
CA LYS A 103 -20.90 -10.40 0.21
C LYS A 103 -21.14 -11.13 -0.20
N LYS A 104 -21.22 -11.18 -0.17
CA LYS A 104 -21.30 -11.40 -0.24
C LYS A 104 -21.73 -11.93 -0.26
N ASP A 105 -22.12 -11.96 -0.29
CA ASP A 105 -22.52 -12.06 -0.12
C ASP A 105 -22.80 -12.58 -0.14
N PHE A 106 -23.07 -12.94 -0.19
CA PHE A 106 -23.47 -13.09 -0.13
C PHE A 106 -23.85 -13.59 -0.24
N ARG A 107 -24.31 -14.06 -0.43
CA ARG A 107 -24.87 -14.18 -0.49
C ARG A 107 -25.23 -14.60 -0.71
N PHE A 108 -25.33 -14.81 -0.85
CA PHE A 108 -25.69 -14.75 -0.87
C PHE A 108 -25.88 -15.13 -0.93
N GLU A 109 -25.95 -15.38 -1.03
CA GLU A 109 -26.23 -15.26 -0.89
C GLU A 109 -26.32 -15.33 -0.90
#